data_b3b87e267a44f08fda7bd3bbcc51b9e0
#
_entry.id   b3b87e267a44f08fda7bd3bbcc51b9e0
#
_cell.length_a   1.000
_cell.length_b   1.000
_cell.length_c   1.000
_cell.angle_alpha   90.00
_cell.angle_beta   90.00
_cell.angle_gamma   90.00
#
_symmetry.space_group_name_H-M   'P 1'
#
loop_
_entity.id
_entity.type
_entity.pdbx_description
1 polymer ?
#
loop_
_entity_poly.entity_id
_entity_poly.type
_entity_poly.pdbx_seq_one_letter_code
_entity_poly.pdbx_strand_id
1 'polypeptide(L)'
;MNDILTIAVEAAKEAGRFIGDNFGKVKEINRKGDRNFATDIDHKAEKIIIDAIKRKFPGHGILAEESGKSNIGREYIWIIDPLDGTHNFIRDINIFGVSIGVVYKKEFVAGVIYIPSDEELYAAEKGAGAYKNNRKISVSLKDRLKESCVSFDSSIRYSPKVMLKALGALAKGAFNVRMLGSSARVLSYIAEGKLD
;
A
#
# COMPACT_ATOMS: atom_id res chain seq x y z
N MET A 1 17.54 12.60 4.49
CA MET A 1 16.19 12.27 4.03
C MET A 1 15.58 13.54 3.47
N ASN A 2 15.08 13.51 2.24
CA ASN A 2 14.44 14.67 1.61
C ASN A 2 13.14 15.02 2.39
N ASP A 3 12.77 16.31 2.46
CA ASP A 3 11.53 16.77 3.13
C ASP A 3 10.29 15.99 2.69
N ILE A 4 10.24 15.56 1.41
CA ILE A 4 9.13 14.77 0.85
C ILE A 4 9.03 13.40 1.53
N LEU A 5 10.14 12.66 1.61
CA LEU A 5 10.14 11.34 2.26
C LEU A 5 9.86 11.47 3.77
N THR A 6 10.36 12.54 4.42
CA THR A 6 10.08 12.82 5.83
C THR A 6 8.58 12.97 6.08
N ILE A 7 7.91 13.82 5.30
CA ILE A 7 6.47 14.03 5.43
C ILE A 7 5.67 12.76 5.08
N ALA A 8 6.09 12.00 4.06
CA ALA A 8 5.45 10.73 3.74
C ALA A 8 5.50 9.74 4.92
N VAL A 9 6.66 9.64 5.56
CA VAL A 9 6.87 8.75 6.73
C VAL A 9 6.03 9.20 7.92
N GLU A 10 6.04 10.50 8.23
CA GLU A 10 5.26 11.06 9.35
C GLU A 10 3.77 10.83 9.14
N ALA A 11 3.25 11.16 7.95
CA ALA A 11 1.85 10.98 7.58
C ALA A 11 1.42 9.51 7.63
N ALA A 12 2.24 8.59 7.07
CA ALA A 12 1.94 7.17 7.09
C ALA A 12 1.90 6.60 8.51
N LYS A 13 2.83 7.02 9.38
CA LYS A 13 2.84 6.61 10.80
C LYS A 13 1.66 7.18 11.58
N GLU A 14 1.29 8.45 11.37
CA GLU A 14 0.16 9.08 12.05
C GLU A 14 -1.16 8.39 11.67
N ALA A 15 -1.40 8.21 10.36
CA ALA A 15 -2.57 7.50 9.86
C ALA A 15 -2.58 6.03 10.32
N GLY A 16 -1.45 5.34 10.24
CA GLY A 16 -1.35 3.95 10.63
C GLY A 16 -1.57 3.72 12.14
N ARG A 17 -1.13 4.63 13.01
CA ARG A 17 -1.48 4.57 14.45
C ARG A 17 -2.98 4.72 14.64
N PHE A 18 -3.60 5.71 13.98
CA PHE A 18 -5.05 5.89 14.02
C PHE A 18 -5.80 4.63 13.57
N ILE A 19 -5.35 3.98 12.46
CA ILE A 19 -5.92 2.73 11.97
C ILE A 19 -5.75 1.60 12.99
N GLY A 20 -4.54 1.42 13.52
CA GLY A 20 -4.23 0.39 14.52
C GLY A 20 -5.08 0.53 15.80
N ASP A 21 -5.26 1.76 16.28
CA ASP A 21 -6.10 2.05 17.45
C ASP A 21 -7.59 1.74 17.23
N ASN A 22 -8.02 1.65 15.97
CA ASN A 22 -9.40 1.34 15.58
C ASN A 22 -9.60 -0.10 15.07
N PHE A 23 -8.55 -0.89 14.99
CA PHE A 23 -8.64 -2.30 14.60
C PHE A 23 -9.53 -3.09 15.56
N GLY A 24 -10.43 -3.92 15.03
CA GLY A 24 -11.43 -4.62 15.81
C GLY A 24 -12.62 -3.78 16.31
N LYS A 25 -12.68 -2.48 15.92
CA LYS A 25 -13.71 -1.53 16.41
C LYS A 25 -14.58 -0.94 15.30
N VAL A 26 -14.56 -1.50 14.09
CA VAL A 26 -15.34 -0.97 12.95
C VAL A 26 -16.84 -1.11 13.23
N LYS A 27 -17.55 0.03 13.21
CA LYS A 27 -18.99 0.10 13.44
C LYS A 27 -19.78 0.33 12.17
N GLU A 28 -19.23 1.03 11.21
CA GLU A 28 -19.91 1.41 9.97
C GLU A 28 -19.09 0.95 8.76
N ILE A 29 -19.76 0.28 7.84
CA ILE A 29 -19.17 -0.22 6.59
C ILE A 29 -19.96 0.39 5.43
N ASN A 30 -19.31 1.24 4.64
CA ASN A 30 -19.88 1.85 3.47
C ASN A 30 -19.55 1.03 2.21
N ARG A 31 -20.56 0.68 1.43
CA ARG A 31 -20.36 0.00 0.14
C ARG A 31 -20.07 1.02 -0.94
N LYS A 32 -18.88 0.92 -1.56
CA LYS A 32 -18.49 1.72 -2.74
C LYS A 32 -19.05 1.13 -4.06
N GLY A 33 -19.63 -0.08 -4.00
CA GLY A 33 -20.15 -0.83 -5.15
C GLY A 33 -20.35 -2.29 -4.78
N ASP A 34 -20.48 -3.16 -5.81
CA ASP A 34 -20.58 -4.60 -5.56
C ASP A 34 -19.25 -5.14 -5.03
N ARG A 35 -19.25 -5.60 -3.78
CA ARG A 35 -18.08 -6.17 -3.06
C ARG A 35 -16.90 -5.21 -2.86
N ASN A 36 -17.13 -3.90 -2.88
CA ASN A 36 -16.12 -2.93 -2.48
C ASN A 36 -16.61 -2.11 -1.28
N PHE A 37 -15.74 -1.94 -0.28
CA PHE A 37 -16.08 -1.34 0.99
C PHE A 37 -15.08 -0.24 1.35
N ALA A 38 -15.59 0.79 2.00
CA ALA A 38 -14.80 1.71 2.78
C ALA A 38 -15.42 1.82 4.16
N THR A 39 -14.64 2.20 5.12
CA THR A 39 -15.11 2.49 6.46
C THR A 39 -14.90 3.99 6.75
N ASP A 40 -15.49 4.48 7.82
CA ASP A 40 -15.19 5.81 8.32
C ASP A 40 -13.71 5.95 8.72
N ILE A 41 -13.04 4.83 8.96
CA ILE A 41 -11.60 4.77 9.26
C ILE A 41 -10.76 5.12 8.03
N ASP A 42 -11.10 4.57 6.84
CA ASP A 42 -10.41 4.89 5.57
C ASP A 42 -10.44 6.41 5.31
N HIS A 43 -11.62 7.02 5.38
CA HIS A 43 -11.80 8.46 5.16
C HIS A 43 -11.04 9.33 6.17
N LYS A 44 -11.03 8.94 7.46
CA LYS A 44 -10.32 9.69 8.50
C LYS A 44 -8.80 9.54 8.35
N ALA A 45 -8.32 8.33 8.05
CA ALA A 45 -6.91 8.08 7.79
C ALA A 45 -6.42 8.86 6.56
N GLU A 46 -7.21 8.87 5.48
CA GLU A 46 -6.91 9.68 4.30
C GLU A 46 -6.81 11.18 4.63
N LYS A 47 -7.76 11.69 5.42
CA LYS A 47 -7.73 13.09 5.85
C LYS A 47 -6.48 13.43 6.65
N ILE A 48 -6.03 12.56 7.56
CA ILE A 48 -4.79 12.73 8.32
C ILE A 48 -3.60 12.90 7.36
N ILE A 49 -3.48 12.00 6.36
CA ILE A 49 -2.40 12.03 5.38
C ILE A 49 -2.45 13.32 4.56
N ILE A 50 -3.62 13.66 4.02
CA ILE A 50 -3.80 14.84 3.17
C ILE A 50 -3.49 16.13 3.94
N ASP A 51 -3.94 16.25 5.19
CA ASP A 51 -3.70 17.42 6.03
C ASP A 51 -2.20 17.58 6.33
N ALA A 52 -1.47 16.49 6.59
CA ALA A 52 -0.02 16.51 6.78
C ALA A 52 0.71 16.99 5.52
N ILE A 53 0.33 16.47 4.35
CA ILE A 53 0.91 16.86 3.06
C ILE A 53 0.63 18.35 2.77
N LYS A 54 -0.63 18.78 2.88
CA LYS A 54 -1.03 20.16 2.55
C LYS A 54 -0.43 21.22 3.45
N ARG A 55 -0.16 20.90 4.72
CA ARG A 55 0.55 21.82 5.64
C ARG A 55 1.94 22.19 5.13
N LYS A 56 2.67 21.24 4.56
CA LYS A 56 4.05 21.46 4.08
C LYS A 56 4.10 21.78 2.59
N PHE A 57 3.22 21.16 1.81
CA PHE A 57 3.21 21.21 0.34
C PHE A 57 1.83 21.59 -0.21
N PRO A 58 1.30 22.79 0.06
CA PRO A 58 -0.07 23.18 -0.33
C PRO A 58 -0.28 23.20 -1.85
N GLY A 59 0.80 23.33 -2.63
CA GLY A 59 0.76 23.37 -4.10
C GLY A 59 0.87 22.01 -4.79
N HIS A 60 1.05 20.90 -4.06
CA HIS A 60 1.17 19.57 -4.66
C HIS A 60 -0.20 18.99 -5.03
N GLY A 61 -0.21 18.12 -6.05
CA GLY A 61 -1.38 17.32 -6.43
C GLY A 61 -1.55 16.10 -5.53
N ILE A 62 -2.78 15.65 -5.42
CA ILE A 62 -3.15 14.45 -4.66
C ILE A 62 -4.02 13.56 -5.53
N LEU A 63 -3.72 12.27 -5.52
CA LEU A 63 -4.53 11.19 -6.03
C LEU A 63 -4.75 10.21 -4.89
N ALA A 64 -5.93 10.23 -4.30
CA ALA A 64 -6.27 9.43 -3.14
C ALA A 64 -7.43 8.48 -3.45
N GLU A 65 -7.50 7.37 -2.75
CA GLU A 65 -8.48 6.32 -3.03
C GLU A 65 -9.90 6.77 -2.72
N GLU A 66 -10.10 7.47 -1.58
CA GLU A 66 -11.41 7.84 -1.07
C GLU A 66 -11.91 9.16 -1.67
N SER A 67 -11.10 10.21 -1.63
CA SER A 67 -11.47 11.55 -2.11
C SER A 67 -11.16 11.79 -3.59
N GLY A 68 -10.44 10.88 -4.24
CA GLY A 68 -10.14 10.97 -5.65
C GLY A 68 -9.01 11.96 -5.98
N LYS A 69 -9.23 12.80 -6.99
CA LYS A 69 -8.17 13.62 -7.61
C LYS A 69 -8.28 15.08 -7.21
N SER A 70 -7.16 15.68 -6.78
CA SER A 70 -7.03 17.10 -6.50
C SER A 70 -5.71 17.62 -7.07
N ASN A 71 -5.74 18.70 -7.88
CA ASN A 71 -4.57 19.38 -8.44
C ASN A 71 -3.58 18.47 -9.20
N ILE A 72 -4.05 17.43 -9.87
CA ILE A 72 -3.19 16.42 -10.53
C ILE A 72 -2.37 16.95 -11.73
N GLY A 73 -2.58 18.18 -12.16
CA GLY A 73 -1.75 18.86 -13.17
C GLY A 73 -0.44 19.44 -12.63
N ARG A 74 -0.12 19.26 -11.36
CA ARG A 74 1.12 19.71 -10.72
C ARG A 74 2.28 18.77 -11.00
N GLU A 75 3.52 19.27 -10.87
CA GLU A 75 4.72 18.46 -11.07
C GLU A 75 4.86 17.36 -10.00
N TYR A 76 4.52 17.67 -8.75
CA TYR A 76 4.47 16.70 -7.65
C TYR A 76 3.05 16.21 -7.43
N ILE A 77 2.88 14.89 -7.40
CA ILE A 77 1.62 14.21 -7.11
C ILE A 77 1.85 13.16 -6.03
N TRP A 78 1.04 13.19 -4.99
CA TRP A 78 0.98 12.18 -3.94
C TRP A 78 -0.11 11.19 -4.26
N ILE A 79 0.23 9.91 -4.27
CA ILE A 79 -0.69 8.81 -4.52
C ILE A 79 -0.89 8.11 -3.18
N ILE A 80 -2.13 8.05 -2.70
CA ILE A 80 -2.45 7.66 -1.34
C ILE A 80 -3.49 6.54 -1.37
N ASP A 81 -3.15 5.44 -0.71
CA ASP A 81 -4.08 4.42 -0.25
C ASP A 81 -4.01 4.42 1.30
N PRO A 82 -5.04 4.96 1.97
CA PRO A 82 -5.00 5.15 3.42
C PRO A 82 -5.11 3.85 4.19
N LEU A 83 -5.81 2.84 3.65
CA LEU A 83 -6.03 1.55 4.27
C LEU A 83 -6.10 0.44 3.21
N ASP A 84 -4.93 0.07 2.65
CA ASP A 84 -4.85 -1.11 1.80
C ASP A 84 -5.16 -2.37 2.62
N GLY A 85 -6.05 -3.21 2.09
CA GLY A 85 -6.53 -4.38 2.79
C GLY A 85 -7.78 -4.13 3.65
N THR A 86 -8.65 -3.19 3.29
CA THR A 86 -9.91 -2.87 3.99
C THR A 86 -10.75 -4.12 4.26
N HIS A 87 -10.81 -5.08 3.33
CA HIS A 87 -11.51 -6.35 3.53
C HIS A 87 -10.93 -7.20 4.67
N ASN A 88 -9.61 -7.19 4.84
CA ASN A 88 -8.95 -7.84 5.96
C ASN A 88 -9.28 -7.09 7.26
N PHE A 89 -9.14 -5.77 7.23
CA PHE A 89 -9.38 -4.90 8.38
C PHE A 89 -10.78 -5.07 8.98
N ILE A 90 -11.85 -5.05 8.16
CA ILE A 90 -13.24 -5.23 8.61
C ILE A 90 -13.57 -6.64 9.10
N ARG A 91 -12.67 -7.60 8.91
CA ARG A 91 -12.80 -9.00 9.35
C ARG A 91 -11.82 -9.36 10.45
N ASP A 92 -11.17 -8.37 11.05
CA ASP A 92 -10.17 -8.55 12.10
C ASP A 92 -8.97 -9.42 11.67
N ILE A 93 -8.68 -9.44 10.35
CA ILE A 93 -7.50 -10.07 9.79
C ILE A 93 -6.38 -9.04 9.77
N ASN A 94 -5.29 -9.33 10.49
CA ASN A 94 -4.17 -8.44 10.72
C ASN A 94 -3.21 -8.33 9.51
N ILE A 95 -3.76 -8.10 8.31
CA ILE A 95 -3.01 -7.94 7.05
C ILE A 95 -3.55 -6.72 6.31
N PHE A 96 -3.04 -5.55 6.67
CA PHE A 96 -3.41 -4.25 6.09
C PHE A 96 -2.28 -3.25 6.29
N GLY A 97 -2.33 -2.12 5.59
CA GLY A 97 -1.31 -1.10 5.71
C GLY A 97 -1.68 0.23 5.06
N VAL A 98 -0.86 1.25 5.31
CA VAL A 98 -0.90 2.56 4.65
C VAL A 98 0.10 2.56 3.51
N SER A 99 -0.28 3.06 2.35
CA SER A 99 0.62 3.22 1.20
C SER A 99 0.61 4.65 0.68
N ILE A 100 1.81 5.25 0.55
CA ILE A 100 2.00 6.59 0.02
C ILE A 100 3.12 6.55 -1.02
N GLY A 101 2.80 6.90 -2.27
CA GLY A 101 3.76 7.10 -3.34
C GLY A 101 3.87 8.57 -3.72
N VAL A 102 5.05 9.04 -4.09
CA VAL A 102 5.25 10.40 -4.58
C VAL A 102 5.86 10.37 -5.97
N VAL A 103 5.18 11.05 -6.89
CA VAL A 103 5.59 11.22 -8.29
C VAL A 103 6.04 12.64 -8.52
N TYR A 104 7.18 12.84 -9.18
CA TYR A 104 7.65 14.10 -9.71
C TYR A 104 7.85 13.98 -11.23
N LYS A 105 7.19 14.84 -12.01
CA LYS A 105 7.27 14.82 -13.48
C LYS A 105 7.10 13.42 -14.10
N LYS A 106 6.10 12.67 -13.62
CA LYS A 106 5.73 11.30 -14.06
C LYS A 106 6.68 10.20 -13.61
N GLU A 107 7.66 10.48 -12.76
CA GLU A 107 8.56 9.46 -12.19
C GLU A 107 8.35 9.32 -10.70
N PHE A 108 8.32 8.09 -10.20
CA PHE A 108 8.30 7.85 -8.76
C PHE A 108 9.61 8.29 -8.12
N VAL A 109 9.54 9.17 -7.11
CA VAL A 109 10.71 9.72 -6.40
C VAL A 109 10.79 9.27 -4.95
N ALA A 110 9.67 8.93 -4.34
CA ALA A 110 9.62 8.38 -2.99
C ALA A 110 8.43 7.43 -2.84
N GLY A 111 8.54 6.50 -1.92
CA GLY A 111 7.45 5.59 -1.53
C GLY A 111 7.56 5.17 -0.08
N VAL A 112 6.43 5.04 0.58
CA VAL A 112 6.31 4.60 1.97
C VAL A 112 5.18 3.59 2.08
N ILE A 113 5.45 2.48 2.78
CA ILE A 113 4.43 1.55 3.27
C ILE A 113 4.62 1.45 4.78
N TYR A 114 3.53 1.60 5.53
CA TYR A 114 3.53 1.36 6.96
C TYR A 114 2.50 0.29 7.33
N ILE A 115 2.95 -0.73 8.04
CA ILE A 115 2.13 -1.85 8.51
C ILE A 115 1.95 -1.67 10.02
N PRO A 116 0.81 -1.15 10.47
CA PRO A 116 0.62 -0.75 11.87
C PRO A 116 0.73 -1.91 12.86
N SER A 117 0.20 -3.06 12.48
CA SER A 117 0.16 -4.26 13.30
C SER A 117 1.52 -4.77 13.76
N ASP A 118 2.52 -4.58 12.91
CA ASP A 118 3.88 -5.08 13.14
C ASP A 118 4.86 -3.94 13.40
N GLU A 119 4.38 -2.70 13.40
CA GLU A 119 5.20 -1.48 13.47
C GLU A 119 6.32 -1.45 12.41
N GLU A 120 6.02 -2.00 11.24
CA GLU A 120 6.96 -2.10 10.13
C GLU A 120 6.80 -0.90 9.17
N LEU A 121 7.86 -0.10 9.07
CA LEU A 121 7.96 1.02 8.15
C LEU A 121 8.90 0.66 7.00
N TYR A 122 8.38 0.66 5.79
CA TYR A 122 9.15 0.54 4.55
C TYR A 122 9.20 1.91 3.89
N ALA A 123 10.39 2.37 3.55
CA ALA A 123 10.61 3.67 2.93
C ALA A 123 11.69 3.58 1.86
N ALA A 124 11.44 4.23 0.72
CA ALA A 124 12.38 4.29 -0.38
C ALA A 124 12.42 5.69 -0.99
N GLU A 125 13.61 6.11 -1.41
CA GLU A 125 13.85 7.33 -2.18
C GLU A 125 14.64 6.98 -3.45
N LYS A 126 14.27 7.58 -4.57
CA LYS A 126 14.93 7.32 -5.86
C LYS A 126 16.43 7.57 -5.76
N GLY A 127 17.22 6.54 -6.09
CA GLY A 127 18.67 6.57 -6.02
C GLY A 127 19.28 6.32 -4.63
N ALA A 128 18.47 6.30 -3.54
CA ALA A 128 18.96 6.08 -2.18
C ALA A 128 18.72 4.64 -1.66
N GLY A 129 17.90 3.85 -2.39
CA GLY A 129 17.56 2.48 -2.01
C GLY A 129 16.31 2.40 -1.14
N ALA A 130 16.04 1.20 -0.62
CA ALA A 130 14.89 0.89 0.21
C ALA A 130 15.31 0.43 1.62
N TYR A 131 14.50 0.77 2.60
CA TYR A 131 14.77 0.52 4.01
C TYR A 131 13.51 0.03 4.73
N LYS A 132 13.69 -0.92 5.64
CA LYS A 132 12.69 -1.35 6.62
C LYS A 132 13.17 -0.96 8.01
N ASN A 133 12.42 -0.12 8.74
CA ASN A 133 12.80 0.35 10.07
C ASN A 133 14.27 0.80 10.13
N ASN A 134 14.70 1.63 9.15
CA ASN A 134 16.06 2.15 8.96
C ASN A 134 17.14 1.10 8.61
N ARG A 135 16.79 -0.17 8.40
CA ARG A 135 17.71 -1.20 7.90
C ARG A 135 17.53 -1.34 6.40
N LYS A 136 18.63 -1.29 5.65
CA LYS A 136 18.62 -1.47 4.19
C LYS A 136 18.08 -2.86 3.84
N ILE A 137 17.18 -2.90 2.85
CA ILE A 137 16.59 -4.13 2.33
C ILE A 137 16.86 -4.28 0.83
N SER A 138 16.67 -5.48 0.33
CA SER A 138 16.74 -5.81 -1.10
C SER A 138 15.75 -6.91 -1.42
N VAL A 139 15.34 -6.96 -2.67
CA VAL A 139 14.53 -8.05 -3.21
C VAL A 139 15.30 -9.37 -3.21
N SER A 140 14.56 -10.47 -3.35
CA SER A 140 15.11 -11.81 -3.57
C SER A 140 16.01 -11.85 -4.82
N LEU A 141 16.99 -12.76 -4.82
CA LEU A 141 17.86 -13.02 -5.97
C LEU A 141 17.42 -14.25 -6.78
N LYS A 142 16.24 -14.81 -6.50
CA LYS A 142 15.71 -15.94 -7.26
C LYS A 142 15.34 -15.51 -8.68
N ASP A 143 15.76 -16.30 -9.66
CA ASP A 143 15.52 -16.05 -11.08
C ASP A 143 14.63 -17.11 -11.75
N ARG A 144 14.19 -18.12 -10.96
CA ARG A 144 13.42 -19.26 -11.48
C ARG A 144 12.06 -19.33 -10.78
N LEU A 145 11.00 -19.31 -11.57
CA LEU A 145 9.64 -19.39 -11.07
C LEU A 145 9.39 -20.62 -10.17
N LYS A 146 9.97 -21.76 -10.49
CA LYS A 146 9.85 -23.01 -9.71
C LYS A 146 10.47 -22.94 -8.29
N GLU A 147 11.28 -21.94 -8.04
CA GLU A 147 11.91 -21.67 -6.74
C GLU A 147 11.25 -20.50 -6.02
N SER A 148 10.35 -19.80 -6.69
CA SER A 148 9.76 -18.55 -6.25
C SER A 148 8.45 -18.75 -5.49
N CYS A 149 8.30 -17.99 -4.41
CA CYS A 149 7.05 -17.80 -3.71
C CYS A 149 6.39 -16.50 -4.19
N VAL A 150 5.34 -16.61 -4.98
CA VAL A 150 4.69 -15.47 -5.62
C VAL A 150 3.38 -15.10 -4.94
N SER A 151 2.94 -13.86 -5.06
CA SER A 151 1.59 -13.45 -4.65
C SER A 151 0.67 -13.28 -5.85
N PHE A 152 -0.58 -13.64 -5.65
CA PHE A 152 -1.66 -13.49 -6.63
C PHE A 152 -2.89 -12.87 -5.94
N ASP A 153 -2.81 -11.59 -5.65
CA ASP A 153 -3.90 -10.82 -5.04
C ASP A 153 -4.62 -10.02 -6.13
N SER A 154 -5.29 -10.72 -7.01
CA SER A 154 -5.94 -10.05 -8.10
C SER A 154 -7.45 -10.01 -7.92
N SER A 155 -8.02 -9.10 -8.64
CA SER A 155 -9.46 -8.94 -8.75
C SER A 155 -10.07 -10.04 -9.64
N ILE A 156 -9.98 -11.31 -9.23
CA ILE A 156 -10.52 -12.48 -9.94
C ILE A 156 -11.96 -12.21 -10.41
N ARG A 157 -12.74 -11.51 -9.58
CA ARG A 157 -14.13 -11.14 -9.86
C ARG A 157 -14.34 -10.28 -11.10
N TYR A 158 -13.36 -9.45 -11.49
CA TYR A 158 -13.49 -8.56 -12.66
C TYR A 158 -13.20 -9.26 -13.98
N SER A 159 -12.32 -10.28 -13.97
CA SER A 159 -11.97 -11.05 -15.17
C SER A 159 -11.74 -12.52 -14.83
N PRO A 160 -12.77 -13.28 -14.39
CA PRO A 160 -12.59 -14.62 -13.83
C PRO A 160 -11.83 -15.57 -14.76
N LYS A 161 -12.17 -15.60 -16.05
CA LYS A 161 -11.53 -16.51 -17.03
C LYS A 161 -10.02 -16.22 -17.16
N VAL A 162 -9.63 -14.95 -17.27
CA VAL A 162 -8.23 -14.53 -17.40
C VAL A 162 -7.46 -14.82 -16.13
N MET A 163 -8.04 -14.44 -14.99
CA MET A 163 -7.40 -14.58 -13.68
C MET A 163 -7.23 -16.04 -13.27
N LEU A 164 -8.23 -16.90 -13.50
CA LEU A 164 -8.13 -18.33 -13.22
C LEU A 164 -7.09 -19.01 -14.11
N LYS A 165 -6.96 -18.60 -15.39
CA LYS A 165 -5.91 -19.09 -16.28
C LYS A 165 -4.52 -18.70 -15.77
N ALA A 166 -4.34 -17.45 -15.36
CA ALA A 166 -3.08 -16.94 -14.79
C ALA A 166 -2.73 -17.66 -13.48
N LEU A 167 -3.69 -17.77 -12.54
CA LEU A 167 -3.51 -18.52 -11.30
C LEU A 167 -3.15 -19.98 -11.56
N GLY A 168 -3.82 -20.65 -12.52
CA GLY A 168 -3.51 -22.01 -12.90
C GLY A 168 -2.10 -22.18 -13.48
N ALA A 169 -1.58 -21.20 -14.22
CA ALA A 169 -0.21 -21.20 -14.70
C ALA A 169 0.80 -21.01 -13.56
N LEU A 170 0.55 -20.07 -12.66
CA LEU A 170 1.37 -19.85 -11.48
C LEU A 170 1.41 -21.08 -10.56
N ALA A 171 0.25 -21.69 -10.31
CA ALA A 171 0.15 -22.89 -9.45
C ALA A 171 0.93 -24.10 -10.00
N LYS A 172 1.10 -24.18 -11.32
CA LYS A 172 1.91 -25.23 -11.97
C LYS A 172 3.40 -24.92 -12.00
N GLY A 173 3.77 -23.65 -12.05
CA GLY A 173 5.15 -23.23 -12.27
C GLY A 173 5.88 -22.71 -11.04
N ALA A 174 5.19 -22.06 -10.11
CA ALA A 174 5.80 -21.49 -8.92
C ALA A 174 6.01 -22.53 -7.80
N PHE A 175 7.00 -22.29 -6.93
CA PHE A 175 7.19 -23.09 -5.73
C PHE A 175 5.98 -22.98 -4.80
N ASN A 176 5.45 -21.76 -4.62
CA ASN A 176 4.25 -21.52 -3.84
C ASN A 176 3.54 -20.25 -4.31
N VAL A 177 2.22 -20.19 -4.07
CA VAL A 177 1.39 -19.02 -4.34
C VAL A 177 0.72 -18.55 -3.05
N ARG A 178 0.74 -17.26 -2.80
CA ARG A 178 0.07 -16.61 -1.67
C ARG A 178 -1.04 -15.70 -2.17
N MET A 179 -2.09 -15.55 -1.38
CA MET A 179 -3.18 -14.58 -1.58
C MET A 179 -3.42 -13.90 -0.24
N LEU A 180 -2.90 -12.69 -0.07
CA LEU A 180 -2.88 -11.99 1.22
C LEU A 180 -4.00 -10.95 1.34
N GLY A 181 -4.55 -10.49 0.23
CA GLY A 181 -5.64 -9.51 0.21
C GLY A 181 -5.20 -8.09 0.63
N SER A 182 -3.89 -7.80 0.52
CA SER A 182 -3.29 -6.49 0.77
C SER A 182 -2.08 -6.31 -0.12
N SER A 183 -2.15 -5.37 -1.05
CA SER A 183 -1.05 -5.04 -1.96
C SER A 183 0.14 -4.42 -1.21
N ALA A 184 -0.12 -3.59 -0.21
CA ALA A 184 0.92 -3.01 0.62
C ALA A 184 1.73 -4.09 1.35
N ARG A 185 1.06 -5.10 1.94
CA ARG A 185 1.75 -6.22 2.59
C ARG A 185 2.54 -7.06 1.58
N VAL A 186 1.97 -7.35 0.41
CA VAL A 186 2.66 -8.10 -0.65
C VAL A 186 3.91 -7.37 -1.11
N LEU A 187 3.78 -6.08 -1.46
CA LEU A 187 4.90 -5.27 -1.93
C LEU A 187 5.99 -5.10 -0.87
N SER A 188 5.60 -4.99 0.42
CA SER A 188 6.57 -4.95 1.52
C SER A 188 7.39 -6.24 1.62
N TYR A 189 6.76 -7.40 1.46
CA TYR A 189 7.44 -8.69 1.47
C TYR A 189 8.34 -8.89 0.24
N ILE A 190 7.93 -8.41 -0.94
CA ILE A 190 8.79 -8.42 -2.12
C ILE A 190 10.01 -7.52 -1.90
N ALA A 191 9.82 -6.31 -1.36
CA ALA A 191 10.90 -5.37 -1.13
C ALA A 191 11.97 -5.88 -0.15
N GLU A 192 11.61 -6.76 0.79
CA GLU A 192 12.55 -7.38 1.73
C GLU A 192 12.94 -8.83 1.34
N GLY A 193 12.57 -9.32 0.15
CA GLY A 193 12.96 -10.62 -0.40
C GLY A 193 12.26 -11.83 0.23
N LYS A 194 11.13 -11.64 0.90
CA LYS A 194 10.30 -12.73 1.46
C LYS A 194 9.36 -13.35 0.42
N LEU A 195 8.95 -12.56 -0.54
CA LEU A 195 8.28 -12.97 -1.79
C LEU A 195 9.15 -12.59 -2.98
N ASP A 196 8.90 -13.23 -4.11
CA ASP A 196 9.71 -13.13 -5.33
C ASP A 196 8.97 -12.48 -6.51
#